data_485a83edb31045b22de7dc9c433d4bcf
#
_entry.id   485a83edb31045b22de7dc9c433d4bcf
#
_cell.length_a   1.000
_cell.length_b   1.000
_cell.length_c   1.000
_cell.angle_alpha   90.00
_cell.angle_beta   90.00
_cell.angle_gamma   90.00
#
_symmetry.space_group_name_H-M   'P 1'
#
loop_
_entity.id
_entity.type
_entity.pdbx_description
1 polymer ?
#
loop_
_entity_poly.entity_id
_entity_poly.type
_entity_poly.pdbx_seq_one_letter_code
_entity_poly.pdbx_strand_id
1 'polypeptide(L)'
;RSSDLPQNKGAHPPELFRELELSELDELIAISQQTLRVVALAPEKPGALRAIEHLKQRNVRVMLGHSAATWEQTRAAFDAGADGLVHCYNGMTGLHHREPGMVGAGLTDPRAWLELIADGHHVHPAAMKLCCCCAKDRLVLITDAMQAAGMPDGRYTLCGEEVEMHSGIVRTASGGLAGSTLSVDAAVRNMVELTGITAEEAIHMASLHPARLLGIDRHLGSLAVGKRADAIALNSGLHLQQIWRSEERRVGK
;
A
#
# COMPACT_ATOMS: atom_id res chain seq x y z
N ARG A 1 11.82 0.73 -7.53
CA ARG A 1 11.82 2.08 -6.90
C ARG A 1 12.86 3.03 -7.49
N SER A 2 13.22 2.82 -8.75
CA SER A 2 14.20 3.66 -9.45
C SER A 2 13.74 5.10 -9.69
N SER A 3 12.46 5.38 -9.52
CA SER A 3 11.83 6.65 -9.87
C SER A 3 11.40 7.51 -8.67
N ASP A 4 11.70 7.10 -7.44
CA ASP A 4 11.36 7.88 -6.24
C ASP A 4 12.15 9.20 -6.18
N LEU A 5 11.59 10.23 -5.54
CA LEU A 5 12.30 11.49 -5.32
C LEU A 5 13.16 11.45 -4.05
N PRO A 6 14.43 11.93 -4.10
CA PRO A 6 15.34 11.90 -2.94
C PRO A 6 14.78 12.59 -1.69
N GLN A 7 14.03 13.69 -1.84
CA GLN A 7 13.43 14.40 -0.70
C GLN A 7 12.26 13.64 -0.04
N ASN A 8 11.61 12.72 -0.77
CA ASN A 8 10.50 11.90 -0.30
C ASN A 8 10.90 10.42 -0.18
N LYS A 9 12.20 10.15 -0.09
CA LYS A 9 12.79 8.82 -0.13
C LYS A 9 12.34 7.87 1.00
N GLY A 10 11.81 8.42 2.09
CA GLY A 10 11.60 7.63 3.30
C GLY A 10 12.93 7.04 3.79
N ALA A 11 12.96 5.73 4.03
CA ALA A 11 14.16 5.00 4.43
C ALA A 11 14.99 4.46 3.23
N HIS A 12 14.71 4.87 1.98
CA HIS A 12 15.43 4.36 0.81
C HIS A 12 16.74 5.10 0.57
N PRO A 13 17.85 4.40 0.21
CA PRO A 13 19.12 5.01 -0.17
C PRO A 13 18.98 5.78 -1.48
N PRO A 14 19.27 7.10 -1.54
CA PRO A 14 19.10 7.91 -2.76
C PRO A 14 19.98 7.46 -3.92
N GLU A 15 21.12 6.84 -3.64
CA GLU A 15 22.07 6.32 -4.63
C GLU A 15 21.51 5.16 -5.46
N LEU A 16 20.43 4.55 -5.02
CA LEU A 16 19.73 3.50 -5.75
C LEU A 16 18.66 4.03 -6.70
N PHE A 17 18.42 5.34 -6.70
CA PHE A 17 17.41 5.94 -7.56
C PHE A 17 17.94 6.09 -8.98
N ARG A 18 17.12 5.66 -9.95
CA ARG A 18 17.44 5.69 -11.37
C ARG A 18 16.39 6.47 -12.15
N GLU A 19 16.72 6.81 -13.37
CA GLU A 19 15.74 7.27 -14.35
C GLU A 19 14.85 6.12 -14.80
N LEU A 20 13.63 6.47 -15.23
CA LEU A 20 12.63 5.50 -15.70
C LEU A 20 12.93 5.10 -17.15
N GLU A 21 13.44 3.88 -17.34
CA GLU A 21 13.70 3.30 -18.66
C GLU A 21 12.66 2.21 -18.97
N LEU A 22 11.98 2.33 -20.12
CA LEU A 22 10.96 1.35 -20.52
C LEU A 22 11.55 -0.04 -20.76
N SER A 23 12.79 -0.12 -21.23
CA SER A 23 13.52 -1.37 -21.42
C SER A 23 13.77 -2.12 -20.10
N GLU A 24 14.10 -1.40 -19.02
CA GLU A 24 14.22 -2.01 -17.68
C GLU A 24 12.87 -2.55 -17.17
N LEU A 25 11.78 -1.83 -17.44
CA LEU A 25 10.43 -2.30 -17.09
C LEU A 25 10.07 -3.57 -17.86
N ASP A 26 10.37 -3.64 -19.15
CA ASP A 26 10.16 -4.84 -19.97
C ASP A 26 11.00 -6.02 -19.48
N GLU A 27 12.24 -5.79 -19.09
CA GLU A 27 13.10 -6.80 -18.49
C GLU A 27 12.54 -7.32 -17.17
N LEU A 28 12.11 -6.43 -16.25
CA LEU A 28 11.47 -6.81 -14.99
C LEU A 28 10.21 -7.64 -15.21
N ILE A 29 9.37 -7.26 -16.17
CA ILE A 29 8.17 -8.03 -16.53
C ILE A 29 8.55 -9.42 -17.06
N ALA A 30 9.56 -9.51 -17.92
CA ALA A 30 10.02 -10.76 -18.49
C ALA A 30 10.60 -11.71 -17.43
N ILE A 31 11.50 -11.20 -16.57
CA ILE A 31 12.16 -12.00 -15.51
C ILE A 31 11.12 -12.45 -14.47
N SER A 32 10.12 -11.65 -14.22
CA SER A 32 9.07 -11.95 -13.24
C SER A 32 8.14 -13.10 -13.65
N GLN A 33 8.24 -13.60 -14.89
CA GLN A 33 7.36 -14.66 -15.42
C GLN A 33 5.88 -14.38 -15.15
N GLN A 34 5.45 -13.14 -15.38
CA GLN A 34 4.09 -12.63 -15.15
C GLN A 34 3.65 -12.57 -13.68
N THR A 35 4.57 -12.65 -12.72
CA THR A 35 4.25 -12.47 -11.30
C THR A 35 4.32 -11.02 -10.85
N LEU A 36 4.94 -10.10 -11.62
CA LEU A 36 4.90 -8.66 -11.36
C LEU A 36 3.47 -8.13 -11.55
N ARG A 37 2.86 -7.67 -10.49
CA ARG A 37 1.48 -7.19 -10.48
C ARG A 37 1.34 -5.71 -10.23
N VAL A 38 2.28 -5.12 -9.48
CA VAL A 38 2.24 -3.71 -9.07
C VAL A 38 3.63 -3.10 -9.21
N VAL A 39 3.68 -1.89 -9.75
CA VAL A 39 4.87 -1.03 -9.75
C VAL A 39 4.52 0.30 -9.11
N ALA A 40 5.37 0.78 -8.22
CA ALA A 40 5.24 2.12 -7.64
C ALA A 40 6.23 3.08 -8.31
N LEU A 41 5.78 4.31 -8.59
CA LEU A 41 6.63 5.36 -9.17
C LEU A 41 6.17 6.77 -8.77
N ALA A 42 7.06 7.76 -8.94
CA ALA A 42 6.78 9.17 -8.75
C ALA A 42 6.33 9.80 -10.08
N PRO A 43 5.11 10.35 -10.16
CA PRO A 43 4.51 10.78 -11.43
C PRO A 43 5.16 12.02 -12.06
N GLU A 44 5.87 12.84 -11.28
CA GLU A 44 6.60 14.03 -11.76
C GLU A 44 7.92 13.70 -12.45
N LYS A 45 8.38 12.45 -12.38
CA LYS A 45 9.63 12.05 -13.04
C LYS A 45 9.51 12.09 -14.56
N PRO A 46 10.58 12.48 -15.27
CA PRO A 46 10.61 12.39 -16.72
C PRO A 46 10.25 11.00 -17.22
N GLY A 47 9.34 10.90 -18.18
CA GLY A 47 8.91 9.61 -18.73
C GLY A 47 7.85 8.87 -17.91
N ALA A 48 7.45 9.35 -16.73
CA ALA A 48 6.52 8.65 -15.83
C ALA A 48 5.17 8.35 -16.49
N LEU A 49 4.55 9.31 -17.18
CA LEU A 49 3.26 9.10 -17.86
C LEU A 49 3.36 7.99 -18.92
N ARG A 50 4.45 7.99 -19.72
CA ARG A 50 4.70 6.93 -20.70
C ARG A 50 4.91 5.56 -20.05
N ALA A 51 5.62 5.53 -18.91
CA ALA A 51 5.82 4.30 -18.15
C ALA A 51 4.49 3.77 -17.58
N ILE A 52 3.59 4.65 -17.11
CA ILE A 52 2.25 4.28 -16.65
C ILE A 52 1.46 3.62 -17.79
N GLU A 53 1.36 4.26 -18.94
CA GLU A 53 0.68 3.71 -20.12
C GLU A 53 1.26 2.37 -20.55
N HIS A 54 2.58 2.26 -20.56
CA HIS A 54 3.33 1.06 -20.92
C HIS A 54 3.04 -0.13 -19.98
N LEU A 55 3.04 0.11 -18.66
CA LEU A 55 2.71 -0.88 -17.64
C LEU A 55 1.23 -1.31 -17.71
N LYS A 56 0.33 -0.37 -17.93
CA LYS A 56 -1.11 -0.65 -18.10
C LYS A 56 -1.38 -1.58 -19.27
N GLN A 57 -0.74 -1.38 -20.41
CA GLN A 57 -0.86 -2.26 -21.58
C GLN A 57 -0.40 -3.70 -21.29
N ARG A 58 0.41 -3.90 -20.25
CA ARG A 58 0.93 -5.20 -19.79
C ARG A 58 0.19 -5.78 -18.58
N ASN A 59 -0.96 -5.19 -18.22
CA ASN A 59 -1.77 -5.57 -17.05
C ASN A 59 -1.02 -5.47 -15.72
N VAL A 60 -0.04 -4.56 -15.61
CA VAL A 60 0.63 -4.21 -14.37
C VAL A 60 -0.05 -3.00 -13.77
N ARG A 61 -0.42 -3.07 -12.50
CA ARG A 61 -0.98 -1.94 -11.75
C ARG A 61 0.08 -0.92 -11.43
N VAL A 62 -0.27 0.35 -11.48
CA VAL A 62 0.66 1.43 -11.19
C VAL A 62 0.14 2.24 -10.00
N MET A 63 0.92 2.22 -8.93
CA MET A 63 0.66 3.02 -7.74
C MET A 63 1.64 4.20 -7.68
N LEU A 64 1.21 5.31 -7.12
CA LEU A 64 2.01 6.54 -7.03
C LEU A 64 2.44 6.81 -5.60
N GLY A 65 3.68 7.24 -5.39
CA GLY A 65 4.19 7.63 -4.08
C GLY A 65 5.67 7.96 -4.09
N HIS A 66 6.23 8.22 -2.91
CA HIS A 66 7.59 8.74 -2.72
C HIS A 66 7.87 9.95 -3.64
N SER A 67 6.96 10.92 -3.63
CA SER A 67 6.78 11.90 -4.68
C SER A 67 6.42 13.28 -4.10
N ALA A 68 6.91 14.34 -4.73
CA ALA A 68 6.51 15.71 -4.46
C ALA A 68 5.52 16.25 -5.53
N ALA A 69 4.84 15.37 -6.26
CA ALA A 69 3.91 15.74 -7.32
C ALA A 69 2.80 16.67 -6.82
N THR A 70 2.41 17.61 -7.67
CA THR A 70 1.24 18.44 -7.45
C THR A 70 -0.04 17.66 -7.68
N TRP A 71 -1.18 18.27 -7.36
CA TRP A 71 -2.49 17.71 -7.65
C TRP A 71 -2.66 17.48 -9.17
N GLU A 72 -2.24 18.42 -10.01
CA GLU A 72 -2.34 18.35 -11.48
C GLU A 72 -1.48 17.22 -12.05
N GLN A 73 -0.24 17.06 -11.56
CA GLN A 73 0.65 15.98 -11.98
C GLN A 73 0.09 14.61 -11.59
N THR A 74 -0.48 14.50 -10.40
CA THR A 74 -1.12 13.27 -9.93
C THR A 74 -2.37 12.94 -10.75
N ARG A 75 -3.19 13.93 -11.06
CA ARG A 75 -4.35 13.79 -11.94
C ARG A 75 -3.95 13.33 -13.34
N ALA A 76 -2.91 13.94 -13.92
CA ALA A 76 -2.39 13.52 -15.22
C ALA A 76 -1.93 12.05 -15.20
N ALA A 77 -1.33 11.59 -14.10
CA ALA A 77 -0.96 10.18 -13.93
C ALA A 77 -2.18 9.25 -13.85
N PHE A 78 -3.26 9.64 -13.15
CA PHE A 78 -4.52 8.88 -13.15
C PHE A 78 -5.16 8.84 -14.54
N ASP A 79 -5.08 9.93 -15.29
CA ASP A 79 -5.58 10.00 -16.67
C ASP A 79 -4.75 9.12 -17.62
N ALA A 80 -3.44 8.96 -17.38
CA ALA A 80 -2.57 8.02 -18.07
C ALA A 80 -2.79 6.56 -17.64
N GLY A 81 -3.56 6.31 -16.57
CA GLY A 81 -3.98 4.98 -16.14
C GLY A 81 -3.37 4.49 -14.83
N ALA A 82 -2.74 5.34 -14.01
CA ALA A 82 -2.33 4.95 -12.67
C ALA A 82 -3.53 4.52 -11.83
N ASP A 83 -3.33 3.52 -10.96
CA ASP A 83 -4.39 2.85 -10.22
C ASP A 83 -4.63 3.45 -8.82
N GLY A 84 -3.65 4.17 -8.23
CA GLY A 84 -3.82 4.73 -6.89
C GLY A 84 -2.55 5.25 -6.23
N LEU A 85 -2.59 5.39 -4.91
CA LEU A 85 -1.49 5.87 -4.08
C LEU A 85 -1.00 4.77 -3.14
N VAL A 86 0.32 4.55 -3.06
CA VAL A 86 0.94 3.72 -2.01
C VAL A 86 0.89 4.45 -0.67
N HIS A 87 0.73 3.74 0.45
CA HIS A 87 0.78 4.26 1.82
C HIS A 87 0.37 5.74 1.94
N CYS A 88 -0.86 6.04 1.50
CA CYS A 88 -1.43 7.39 1.42
C CYS A 88 -1.10 8.24 2.66
N TYR A 89 -0.75 9.49 2.47
CA TYR A 89 -0.16 10.49 3.37
C TYR A 89 1.36 10.37 3.58
N ASN A 90 1.96 9.22 3.43
CA ASN A 90 3.38 9.01 3.73
C ASN A 90 4.24 9.18 2.48
N GLY A 91 5.34 9.94 2.59
CA GLY A 91 6.27 10.16 1.47
C GLY A 91 5.64 10.85 0.24
N MET A 92 4.66 11.74 0.45
CA MET A 92 3.97 12.46 -0.63
C MET A 92 3.46 13.84 -0.20
N THR A 93 3.02 14.65 -1.17
CA THR A 93 2.43 15.97 -0.91
C THR A 93 1.08 15.82 -0.21
N GLY A 94 0.94 16.51 0.93
CA GLY A 94 -0.24 16.46 1.79
C GLY A 94 -1.42 17.28 1.24
N LEU A 95 -2.57 17.13 1.92
CA LEU A 95 -3.78 17.90 1.61
C LEU A 95 -3.70 19.30 2.22
N HIS A 96 -3.57 20.31 1.38
CA HIS A 96 -3.70 21.72 1.75
C HIS A 96 -4.84 22.35 0.97
N HIS A 97 -5.56 23.31 1.54
CA HIS A 97 -6.78 23.88 0.98
C HIS A 97 -6.60 24.64 -0.36
N ARG A 98 -5.40 25.06 -0.70
CA ARG A 98 -5.06 25.71 -1.99
C ARG A 98 -4.13 24.87 -2.86
N GLU A 99 -3.43 23.90 -2.27
CA GLU A 99 -2.50 22.98 -2.92
C GLU A 99 -2.82 21.56 -2.45
N PRO A 100 -3.87 20.92 -3.00
CA PRO A 100 -4.38 19.66 -2.46
C PRO A 100 -3.40 18.49 -2.54
N GLY A 101 -2.36 18.59 -3.37
CA GLY A 101 -1.31 17.60 -3.51
C GLY A 101 -1.81 16.23 -3.96
N MET A 102 -0.95 15.25 -3.81
CA MET A 102 -1.27 13.85 -4.13
C MET A 102 -2.41 13.32 -3.28
N VAL A 103 -2.39 13.61 -1.98
CA VAL A 103 -3.45 13.17 -1.05
C VAL A 103 -4.81 13.68 -1.51
N GLY A 104 -4.92 14.98 -1.84
CA GLY A 104 -6.16 15.55 -2.33
C GLY A 104 -6.61 14.93 -3.65
N ALA A 105 -5.69 14.66 -4.58
CA ALA A 105 -6.01 13.98 -5.84
C ALA A 105 -6.55 12.57 -5.59
N GLY A 106 -5.89 11.77 -4.75
CA GLY A 106 -6.33 10.42 -4.45
C GLY A 106 -7.67 10.34 -3.72
N LEU A 107 -7.92 11.25 -2.76
CA LEU A 107 -9.19 11.30 -2.03
C LEU A 107 -10.37 11.65 -2.93
N THR A 108 -10.15 12.50 -3.94
CA THR A 108 -11.22 13.05 -4.78
C THR A 108 -11.41 12.34 -6.12
N ASP A 109 -10.43 11.57 -6.60
CA ASP A 109 -10.58 10.79 -7.83
C ASP A 109 -11.22 9.43 -7.56
N PRO A 110 -12.42 9.14 -8.11
CA PRO A 110 -13.11 7.88 -7.85
C PRO A 110 -12.41 6.63 -8.42
N ARG A 111 -11.42 6.79 -9.28
CA ARG A 111 -10.63 5.70 -9.88
C ARG A 111 -9.50 5.24 -8.97
N ALA A 112 -9.03 6.14 -8.09
CA ALA A 112 -7.80 5.94 -7.33
C ALA A 112 -8.01 5.04 -6.12
N TRP A 113 -7.30 3.94 -6.04
CA TRP A 113 -7.13 3.13 -4.84
C TRP A 113 -6.17 3.82 -3.86
N LEU A 114 -6.42 3.70 -2.58
CA LEU A 114 -5.58 4.28 -1.54
C LEU A 114 -5.10 3.19 -0.60
N GLU A 115 -3.80 2.90 -0.61
CA GLU A 115 -3.19 2.06 0.40
C GLU A 115 -3.02 2.85 1.70
N LEU A 116 -3.32 2.23 2.84
CA LEU A 116 -3.30 2.89 4.15
C LEU A 116 -2.61 2.02 5.20
N ILE A 117 -1.64 2.58 5.92
CA ILE A 117 -1.02 1.99 7.09
C ILE A 117 -1.83 2.42 8.32
N ALA A 118 -2.65 1.50 8.84
CA ALA A 118 -3.58 1.80 9.93
C ALA A 118 -3.00 1.41 11.31
N ASP A 119 -1.79 1.88 11.62
CA ASP A 119 -1.12 1.62 12.90
C ASP A 119 -1.31 2.73 13.95
N GLY A 120 -1.92 3.87 13.58
CA GLY A 120 -2.10 5.04 14.44
C GLY A 120 -0.85 5.91 14.61
N HIS A 121 0.28 5.50 14.00
CA HIS A 121 1.56 6.22 14.05
C HIS A 121 1.90 6.89 12.73
N HIS A 122 1.74 6.16 11.61
CA HIS A 122 1.94 6.67 10.25
C HIS A 122 0.84 7.64 9.82
N VAL A 123 -0.40 7.37 10.25
CA VAL A 123 -1.56 8.20 9.90
C VAL A 123 -2.39 8.45 11.15
N HIS A 124 -2.65 9.72 11.44
CA HIS A 124 -3.49 10.11 12.57
C HIS A 124 -4.93 9.62 12.36
N PRO A 125 -5.63 9.16 13.42
CA PRO A 125 -7.01 8.66 13.31
C PRO A 125 -7.98 9.59 12.57
N ALA A 126 -7.87 10.90 12.73
CA ALA A 126 -8.69 11.86 12.01
C ALA A 126 -8.46 11.82 10.49
N ALA A 127 -7.22 11.61 10.04
CA ALA A 127 -6.89 11.47 8.63
C ALA A 127 -7.37 10.12 8.06
N MET A 128 -7.26 9.02 8.85
CA MET A 128 -7.87 7.73 8.49
C MET A 128 -9.38 7.87 8.31
N LYS A 129 -10.06 8.59 9.24
CA LYS A 129 -11.51 8.84 9.15
C LYS A 129 -11.86 9.66 7.90
N LEU A 130 -11.04 10.63 7.52
CA LEU A 130 -11.21 11.37 6.27
C LEU A 130 -11.12 10.45 5.06
N CYS A 131 -10.17 9.52 5.03
CA CYS A 131 -10.10 8.48 3.99
C CYS A 131 -11.38 7.64 3.92
N CYS A 132 -11.92 7.23 5.07
CA CYS A 132 -13.19 6.48 5.12
C CYS A 132 -14.36 7.31 4.55
N CYS A 133 -14.41 8.61 4.83
CA CYS A 133 -15.48 9.48 4.30
C CYS A 133 -15.39 9.66 2.79
N CYS A 134 -14.17 9.77 2.23
CA CYS A 134 -13.96 10.10 0.81
C CYS A 134 -13.80 8.87 -0.09
N ALA A 135 -13.25 7.78 0.43
CA ALA A 135 -12.74 6.69 -0.38
C ALA A 135 -12.97 5.30 0.21
N LYS A 136 -13.99 5.12 1.06
CA LYS A 136 -14.24 3.88 1.81
C LYS A 136 -14.15 2.61 0.94
N ASP A 137 -14.77 2.61 -0.23
CA ASP A 137 -14.81 1.45 -1.13
C ASP A 137 -13.54 1.26 -1.97
N ARG A 138 -12.55 2.13 -1.79
CA ARG A 138 -11.27 2.17 -2.50
C ARG A 138 -10.06 2.15 -1.56
N LEU A 139 -10.28 1.97 -0.25
CA LEU A 139 -9.20 1.80 0.71
C LEU A 139 -8.68 0.36 0.70
N VAL A 140 -7.37 0.22 0.76
CA VAL A 140 -6.65 -1.04 0.89
C VAL A 140 -5.76 -0.95 2.12
N LEU A 141 -5.96 -1.82 3.10
CA LEU A 141 -5.07 -1.90 4.26
C LEU A 141 -3.79 -2.61 3.89
N ILE A 142 -2.70 -1.95 4.16
CA ILE A 142 -1.34 -2.50 4.03
C ILE A 142 -0.61 -2.42 5.36
N THR A 143 0.41 -3.22 5.50
CA THR A 143 1.26 -3.19 6.69
C THR A 143 2.46 -2.27 6.53
N ASP A 144 3.06 -2.23 5.35
CA ASP A 144 4.40 -1.68 5.13
C ASP A 144 5.41 -2.21 6.15
N ALA A 145 5.22 -3.47 6.56
CA ALA A 145 6.00 -4.11 7.61
C ALA A 145 7.42 -4.39 7.14
N MET A 146 8.37 -4.15 8.05
CA MET A 146 9.77 -4.45 7.84
C MET A 146 10.20 -5.64 8.70
N GLN A 147 11.48 -6.06 8.60
CA GLN A 147 11.99 -7.28 9.24
C GLN A 147 11.85 -7.32 10.78
N ALA A 148 11.60 -6.20 11.45
CA ALA A 148 11.35 -6.16 12.89
C ALA A 148 9.93 -6.60 13.28
N ALA A 149 9.03 -6.79 12.32
CA ALA A 149 7.65 -7.20 12.63
C ALA A 149 7.62 -8.57 13.32
N GLY A 150 7.00 -8.61 14.51
CA GLY A 150 6.96 -9.80 15.34
C GLY A 150 8.24 -10.11 16.14
N MET A 151 9.23 -9.22 16.07
CA MET A 151 10.49 -9.34 16.82
C MET A 151 10.46 -8.48 18.09
N PRO A 152 11.38 -8.70 19.06
CA PRO A 152 11.50 -7.85 20.24
C PRO A 152 12.05 -6.47 19.88
N ASP A 153 11.86 -5.49 20.78
CA ASP A 153 12.48 -4.17 20.66
C ASP A 153 14.01 -4.29 20.51
N GLY A 154 14.61 -3.43 19.68
CA GLY A 154 16.03 -3.46 19.39
C GLY A 154 16.42 -2.79 18.09
N ARG A 155 17.66 -3.05 17.65
CA ARG A 155 18.22 -2.49 16.42
C ARG A 155 18.07 -3.46 15.26
N TYR A 156 17.71 -2.92 14.13
CA TYR A 156 17.47 -3.65 12.88
C TYR A 156 18.08 -2.88 11.72
N THR A 157 18.00 -3.46 10.53
CA THR A 157 18.49 -2.81 9.30
C THR A 157 17.33 -2.70 8.30
N LEU A 158 17.17 -1.54 7.69
CA LEU A 158 16.23 -1.33 6.58
C LEU A 158 16.97 -0.69 5.40
N CYS A 159 17.04 -1.38 4.28
CA CYS A 159 17.74 -0.93 3.06
C CYS A 159 19.21 -0.53 3.29
N GLY A 160 19.90 -1.19 4.23
CA GLY A 160 21.29 -0.89 4.59
C GLY A 160 21.48 0.17 5.69
N GLU A 161 20.42 0.86 6.10
CA GLU A 161 20.42 1.84 7.17
C GLU A 161 20.04 1.19 8.51
N GLU A 162 20.73 1.59 9.60
CA GLU A 162 20.35 1.16 10.96
C GLU A 162 19.06 1.87 11.39
N VAL A 163 18.13 1.10 11.93
CA VAL A 163 16.86 1.59 12.50
C VAL A 163 16.65 0.99 13.88
N GLU A 164 15.94 1.68 14.74
CA GLU A 164 15.64 1.22 16.09
C GLU A 164 14.13 1.03 16.27
N MET A 165 13.75 -0.13 16.81
CA MET A 165 12.38 -0.40 17.22
C MET A 165 12.24 -0.22 18.72
N HIS A 166 11.27 0.59 19.11
CA HIS A 166 10.85 0.75 20.50
C HIS A 166 9.33 0.72 20.60
N SER A 167 8.80 -0.14 21.45
CA SER A 167 7.34 -0.34 21.62
C SER A 167 6.61 -0.58 20.29
N GLY A 168 7.23 -1.35 19.38
CA GLY A 168 6.67 -1.66 18.07
C GLY A 168 6.76 -0.55 17.03
N ILE A 169 7.33 0.62 17.35
CA ILE A 169 7.52 1.74 16.43
C ILE A 169 8.96 1.74 15.94
N VAL A 170 9.17 1.71 14.62
CA VAL A 170 10.50 1.72 14.01
C VAL A 170 10.86 3.11 13.53
N ARG A 171 12.07 3.58 13.91
CA ARG A 171 12.57 4.90 13.54
C ARG A 171 14.00 4.84 13.00
N THR A 172 14.28 5.73 12.04
CA THR A 172 15.63 6.02 11.59
C THR A 172 16.40 6.81 12.68
N ALA A 173 17.71 6.90 12.55
CA ALA A 173 18.56 7.74 13.42
C ALA A 173 18.14 9.22 13.44
N SER A 174 17.52 9.73 12.36
CA SER A 174 16.95 11.08 12.29
C SER A 174 15.57 11.23 12.94
N GLY A 175 15.00 10.14 13.49
CA GLY A 175 13.70 10.11 14.17
C GLY A 175 12.49 9.89 13.26
N GLY A 176 12.69 9.81 11.94
CA GLY A 176 11.62 9.51 10.99
C GLY A 176 11.11 8.06 11.12
N LEU A 177 9.85 7.80 10.76
CA LEU A 177 9.32 6.44 10.69
C LEU A 177 9.99 5.65 9.55
N ALA A 178 10.21 4.35 9.77
CA ALA A 178 10.96 3.49 8.86
C ALA A 178 10.29 2.12 8.69
N GLY A 179 9.25 2.07 7.85
CA GLY A 179 8.36 0.93 7.77
C GLY A 179 7.58 0.71 9.07
N SER A 180 6.83 -0.36 9.15
CA SER A 180 6.01 -0.67 10.32
C SER A 180 6.31 -2.05 10.91
N THR A 181 5.65 -2.37 12.02
CA THR A 181 5.55 -3.73 12.58
C THR A 181 4.11 -4.22 12.58
N LEU A 182 3.22 -3.50 11.89
CA LEU A 182 1.80 -3.76 11.82
C LEU A 182 1.51 -5.11 11.17
N SER A 183 0.56 -5.86 11.71
CA SER A 183 -0.06 -7.01 11.03
C SER A 183 -1.41 -6.62 10.42
N VAL A 184 -1.86 -7.37 9.41
CA VAL A 184 -3.12 -7.05 8.72
C VAL A 184 -4.33 -7.15 9.65
N ASP A 185 -4.35 -8.13 10.56
CA ASP A 185 -5.42 -8.28 11.55
C ASP A 185 -5.43 -7.12 12.57
N ALA A 186 -4.24 -6.62 12.97
CA ALA A 186 -4.13 -5.41 13.78
C ALA A 186 -4.62 -4.18 13.01
N ALA A 187 -4.30 -4.05 11.72
CA ALA A 187 -4.80 -2.96 10.88
C ALA A 187 -6.34 -2.95 10.83
N VAL A 188 -6.98 -4.13 10.70
CA VAL A 188 -8.45 -4.25 10.72
C VAL A 188 -9.02 -3.79 12.07
N ARG A 189 -8.45 -4.24 13.19
CA ARG A 189 -8.89 -3.80 14.54
C ARG A 189 -8.75 -2.29 14.71
N ASN A 190 -7.59 -1.76 14.37
CA ASN A 190 -7.29 -0.33 14.49
C ASN A 190 -8.26 0.53 13.65
N MET A 191 -8.61 0.08 12.45
CA MET A 191 -9.59 0.81 11.64
C MET A 191 -10.95 0.89 12.34
N VAL A 192 -11.44 -0.21 12.92
CA VAL A 192 -12.70 -0.21 13.67
C VAL A 192 -12.61 0.70 14.89
N GLU A 193 -11.55 0.55 15.70
CA GLU A 193 -11.37 1.29 16.95
C GLU A 193 -11.14 2.79 16.74
N LEU A 194 -10.29 3.15 15.78
CA LEU A 194 -9.84 4.53 15.56
C LEU A 194 -10.77 5.35 14.68
N THR A 195 -11.55 4.72 13.80
CA THR A 195 -12.40 5.43 12.85
C THR A 195 -13.89 5.24 13.07
N GLY A 196 -14.29 4.16 13.75
CA GLY A 196 -15.67 3.81 14.01
C GLY A 196 -16.40 3.18 12.83
N ILE A 197 -15.68 2.70 11.80
CA ILE A 197 -16.27 1.89 10.73
C ILE A 197 -16.64 0.49 11.24
N THR A 198 -17.47 -0.23 10.52
CA THR A 198 -17.84 -1.59 10.87
C THR A 198 -16.70 -2.58 10.64
N ALA A 199 -16.75 -3.71 11.35
CA ALA A 199 -15.79 -4.81 11.13
C ALA A 199 -15.84 -5.33 9.68
N GLU A 200 -17.02 -5.41 9.07
CA GLU A 200 -17.19 -5.82 7.68
C GLU A 200 -16.46 -4.88 6.71
N GLU A 201 -16.62 -3.57 6.87
CA GLU A 201 -15.94 -2.57 6.06
C GLU A 201 -14.41 -2.70 6.20
N ALA A 202 -13.88 -2.85 7.42
CA ALA A 202 -12.45 -3.02 7.64
C ALA A 202 -11.91 -4.33 7.05
N ILE A 203 -12.66 -5.43 7.15
CA ILE A 203 -12.31 -6.73 6.53
C ILE A 203 -12.31 -6.61 5.01
N HIS A 204 -13.24 -5.89 4.40
CA HIS A 204 -13.23 -5.64 2.96
C HIS A 204 -11.97 -4.89 2.51
N MET A 205 -11.52 -3.90 3.28
CA MET A 205 -10.28 -3.15 3.00
C MET A 205 -9.03 -4.03 3.07
N ALA A 206 -9.07 -5.12 3.84
CA ALA A 206 -7.96 -6.07 3.98
C ALA A 206 -8.03 -7.28 3.05
N SER A 207 -9.15 -7.54 2.37
CA SER A 207 -9.36 -8.75 1.58
C SER A 207 -9.96 -8.49 0.20
N LEU A 208 -11.19 -7.99 0.12
CA LEU A 208 -11.90 -7.80 -1.15
C LEU A 208 -11.31 -6.66 -1.97
N HIS A 209 -10.97 -5.54 -1.34
CA HIS A 209 -10.44 -4.36 -2.02
C HIS A 209 -9.07 -4.64 -2.65
N PRO A 210 -8.07 -5.21 -1.94
CA PRO A 210 -6.81 -5.58 -2.60
C PRO A 210 -7.00 -6.62 -3.72
N ALA A 211 -7.95 -7.54 -3.59
CA ALA A 211 -8.27 -8.49 -4.65
C ALA A 211 -8.84 -7.78 -5.90
N ARG A 212 -9.70 -6.77 -5.71
CA ARG A 212 -10.23 -5.92 -6.79
C ARG A 212 -9.14 -5.07 -7.45
N LEU A 213 -8.30 -4.41 -6.64
CA LEU A 213 -7.15 -3.65 -7.14
C LEU A 213 -6.28 -4.52 -8.07
N LEU A 214 -6.01 -5.76 -7.67
CA LEU A 214 -5.18 -6.69 -8.43
C LEU A 214 -5.94 -7.41 -9.57
N GLY A 215 -7.27 -7.25 -9.67
CA GLY A 215 -8.10 -7.94 -10.66
C GLY A 215 -8.22 -9.45 -10.45
N ILE A 216 -8.08 -9.91 -9.21
CA ILE A 216 -8.16 -11.34 -8.83
C ILE A 216 -9.39 -11.66 -7.96
N ASP A 217 -10.29 -10.71 -7.81
CA ASP A 217 -11.49 -10.81 -6.97
C ASP A 217 -12.49 -11.89 -7.45
N ARG A 218 -12.36 -12.38 -8.67
CA ARG A 218 -13.09 -13.57 -9.15
C ARG A 218 -12.63 -14.87 -8.46
N HIS A 219 -11.42 -14.88 -7.89
CA HIS A 219 -10.79 -16.07 -7.30
C HIS A 219 -10.57 -15.96 -5.79
N LEU A 220 -10.42 -14.74 -5.26
CA LEU A 220 -10.03 -14.44 -3.89
C LEU A 220 -10.83 -13.27 -3.32
N GLY A 221 -10.61 -12.96 -2.04
CA GLY A 221 -11.07 -11.73 -1.39
C GLY A 221 -12.47 -11.79 -0.79
N SER A 222 -13.24 -12.85 -1.03
CA SER A 222 -14.54 -13.05 -0.37
C SER A 222 -14.93 -14.53 -0.38
N LEU A 223 -15.83 -14.91 0.52
CA LEU A 223 -16.42 -16.25 0.58
C LEU A 223 -17.59 -16.32 -0.41
N ALA A 224 -17.35 -16.93 -1.56
CA ALA A 224 -18.37 -17.14 -2.59
C ALA A 224 -18.11 -18.46 -3.34
N VAL A 225 -19.16 -19.03 -3.89
CA VAL A 225 -19.07 -20.27 -4.68
C VAL A 225 -18.12 -20.08 -5.87
N GLY A 226 -17.18 -21.01 -6.05
CA GLY A 226 -16.18 -20.98 -7.12
C GLY A 226 -14.88 -20.23 -6.78
N LYS A 227 -14.81 -19.54 -5.66
CA LYS A 227 -13.55 -18.93 -5.17
C LYS A 227 -12.74 -19.93 -4.34
N ARG A 228 -11.46 -19.63 -4.16
CA ARG A 228 -10.60 -20.42 -3.27
C ARG A 228 -11.14 -20.39 -1.84
N ALA A 229 -11.08 -21.53 -1.17
CA ALA A 229 -11.54 -21.68 0.20
C ALA A 229 -10.48 -21.24 1.23
N ASP A 230 -9.83 -20.12 0.99
CA ASP A 230 -8.93 -19.47 1.96
C ASP A 230 -9.78 -18.62 2.89
N ALA A 231 -9.84 -18.98 4.16
CA ALA A 231 -10.69 -18.33 5.14
C ALA A 231 -10.01 -18.22 6.51
N ILE A 232 -10.38 -17.20 7.26
CA ILE A 232 -9.98 -17.04 8.67
C ILE A 232 -11.24 -16.92 9.54
N ALA A 233 -11.16 -17.41 10.77
CA ALA A 233 -12.12 -17.09 11.81
C ALA A 233 -11.53 -16.08 12.78
N LEU A 234 -12.31 -15.06 13.10
CA LEU A 234 -11.99 -14.03 14.08
C LEU A 234 -13.01 -14.14 15.24
N ASN A 235 -12.58 -13.87 16.48
CA ASN A 235 -13.49 -13.70 17.58
C ASN A 235 -14.18 -12.33 17.56
N SER A 236 -15.04 -12.04 18.53
CA SER A 236 -15.75 -10.76 18.64
C SER A 236 -14.83 -9.54 18.79
N GLY A 237 -13.60 -9.73 19.27
CA GLY A 237 -12.55 -8.69 19.33
C GLY A 237 -11.66 -8.64 18.08
N LEU A 238 -12.06 -9.30 17.00
CA LEU A 238 -11.34 -9.38 15.73
C LEU A 238 -9.93 -10.00 15.85
N HIS A 239 -9.69 -10.84 16.87
CA HIS A 239 -8.47 -11.61 17.00
C HIS A 239 -8.58 -12.93 16.26
N LEU A 240 -7.52 -13.28 15.55
CA LEU A 240 -7.42 -14.51 14.77
C LEU A 240 -7.60 -15.75 15.68
N GLN A 241 -8.49 -16.65 15.30
CA GLN A 241 -8.75 -17.91 15.98
C GLN A 241 -8.31 -19.12 15.14
N GLN A 242 -8.61 -19.09 13.84
CA GLN A 242 -8.33 -20.22 12.97
C GLN A 242 -8.10 -19.77 11.54
N ILE A 243 -7.29 -20.51 10.80
CA ILE A 243 -6.96 -20.30 9.39
C ILE A 243 -7.29 -21.57 8.62
N TRP A 244 -7.97 -21.45 7.49
CA TRP A 244 -8.16 -22.50 6.50
C TRP A 244 -7.54 -22.07 5.19
N ARG A 245 -6.69 -22.94 4.62
CA ARG A 245 -6.09 -22.72 3.30
C ARG A 245 -6.42 -23.90 2.40
N SER A 246 -6.80 -23.61 1.16
CA SER A 246 -7.13 -24.63 0.17
C SER A 246 -6.00 -25.64 -0.10
N GLU A 247 -4.76 -25.26 0.19
CA GLU A 247 -3.57 -26.11 0.04
C GLU A 247 -3.47 -27.19 1.13
N GLU A 248 -4.03 -26.99 2.31
CA GLU A 248 -3.93 -27.91 3.45
C GLU A 248 -4.78 -29.17 3.29
N ARG A 249 -5.73 -29.20 2.36
CA ARG A 249 -6.53 -30.41 2.06
C ARG A 249 -5.72 -31.56 1.45
N ARG A 250 -4.47 -31.34 1.04
CA ARG A 250 -3.62 -32.39 0.43
C ARG A 250 -2.80 -33.20 1.42
N VAL A 251 -2.74 -32.82 2.69
CA VAL A 251 -1.92 -33.47 3.72
C VAL A 251 -2.69 -34.49 4.56
N GLY A 252 -3.97 -34.62 4.36
CA GLY A 252 -4.86 -35.52 5.12
C GLY A 252 -5.42 -36.67 4.28
N LYS A 253 -4.54 -37.47 3.66
CA LYS A 253 -4.88 -38.84 3.17
C LYS A 253 -3.77 -39.78 3.53
#